data_74c43d8dfa77c17eaf1f571af2fac6ca
#
_entry.id   74c43d8dfa77c17eaf1f571af2fac6ca
#
_cell.length_a   1.000
_cell.length_b   1.000
_cell.length_c   1.000
_cell.angle_alpha   90.00
_cell.angle_beta   90.00
_cell.angle_gamma   90.00
#
_symmetry.space_group_name_H-M   'P 1'
#
loop_
_entity.id
_entity.type
_entity.pdbx_description
1 polymer ?
#
loop_
_entity_poly.entity_id
_entity_poly.type
_entity_poly.pdbx_seq_one_letter_code
_entity_poly.pdbx_strand_id
1 'polypeptide(L)'
;MKLALIAVLAFAIAVSASYPRLVTLGGDARLMISDYVEMWAYPGTISGYQFVTGQSDSPQSVGDGWFGMVRDFDGTTMGATINHGNNLEFLVHPGSWGLIVGVTYDKTTVDSVTNVKTTGFDANWGTDVGLFGDYSDLAIGFGYNKVATTMSDVSTGPSDLTVGASVRGHQDSFFNLFPIISADLTMHTVDDGIDSTANEKTTDIAFDLGAGYNHMIAPKTCLVMGVFAGLSDETYSGPMGDDMDSQMNVTIPRITGGVEQMIGKFFVLRAGATSNSVYHKQGDGNSFATNFSTNFGIGLKWDNFTMDATINEGFLHAGPYIVGGQSNGFMGQLAATYTF
;
A
#
# COMPACT_ATOMS: atom_id res chain seq x y z
N MET A 1 -11.44 -25.33 26.58
CA MET A 1 -10.24 -24.58 27.02
C MET A 1 -9.09 -24.62 26.02
N LYS A 2 -8.65 -25.78 25.49
CA LYS A 2 -7.52 -25.82 24.54
C LYS A 2 -7.81 -25.13 23.19
N LEU A 3 -9.00 -25.25 22.62
CA LEU A 3 -9.42 -24.57 21.40
C LEU A 3 -9.53 -23.04 21.59
N ALA A 4 -10.05 -22.58 22.73
CA ALA A 4 -10.12 -21.16 23.04
C ALA A 4 -8.72 -20.53 23.23
N LEU A 5 -7.77 -21.30 23.80
CA LEU A 5 -6.38 -20.85 23.93
C LEU A 5 -5.66 -20.77 22.59
N ILE A 6 -5.96 -21.70 21.66
CA ILE A 6 -5.42 -21.69 20.28
C ILE A 6 -6.03 -20.54 19.50
N ALA A 7 -7.33 -20.27 19.62
CA ALA A 7 -7.99 -19.13 19.01
C ALA A 7 -7.44 -17.80 19.55
N VAL A 8 -7.24 -17.66 20.85
CA VAL A 8 -6.62 -16.47 21.47
C VAL A 8 -5.17 -16.30 21.04
N LEU A 9 -4.40 -17.38 20.88
CA LEU A 9 -3.03 -17.31 20.35
C LEU A 9 -3.00 -16.98 18.86
N ALA A 10 -3.93 -17.52 18.06
CA ALA A 10 -4.08 -17.17 16.65
C ALA A 10 -4.50 -15.69 16.47
N PHE A 11 -5.46 -15.22 17.27
CA PHE A 11 -5.87 -13.81 17.30
C PHE A 11 -4.71 -12.87 17.72
N ALA A 12 -3.88 -13.30 18.66
CA ALA A 12 -2.74 -12.52 19.14
C ALA A 12 -1.62 -12.37 18.10
N ILE A 13 -1.55 -13.23 17.07
CA ILE A 13 -0.57 -13.13 15.97
C ILE A 13 -1.07 -12.18 14.87
N ALA A 14 -2.40 -12.08 14.68
CA ALA A 14 -3.02 -11.27 13.63
C ALA A 14 -3.04 -9.76 13.91
N VAL A 15 -2.84 -9.31 15.15
CA VAL A 15 -3.17 -7.93 15.57
C VAL A 15 -1.98 -6.95 15.50
N SER A 16 -0.85 -7.29 14.92
CA SER A 16 0.29 -6.37 14.87
C SER A 16 0.97 -6.38 13.51
N ALA A 17 0.33 -5.76 12.54
CA ALA A 17 0.95 -5.52 11.27
C ALA A 17 1.57 -4.13 11.24
N SER A 18 2.61 -4.04 10.45
CA SER A 18 3.31 -2.82 10.12
C SER A 18 3.63 -2.82 8.63
N TYR A 19 3.88 -1.66 8.06
CA TYR A 19 4.29 -1.59 6.65
C TYR A 19 5.54 -2.44 6.35
N PRO A 20 6.58 -2.52 7.22
CA PRO A 20 7.67 -3.50 7.07
C PRO A 20 7.19 -4.95 7.00
N ARG A 21 6.17 -5.33 7.78
CA ARG A 21 5.56 -6.66 7.69
C ARG A 21 4.85 -6.86 6.35
N LEU A 22 4.07 -5.89 5.90
CA LEU A 22 3.41 -5.91 4.61
C LEU A 22 4.42 -6.15 3.47
N VAL A 23 5.47 -5.32 3.38
CA VAL A 23 6.51 -5.43 2.35
C VAL A 23 7.17 -6.81 2.36
N THR A 24 7.46 -7.36 3.55
CA THR A 24 8.12 -8.67 3.67
C THR A 24 7.20 -9.86 3.36
N LEU A 25 5.89 -9.66 3.28
CA LEU A 25 4.89 -10.68 2.92
C LEU A 25 4.35 -10.51 1.48
N GLY A 26 5.00 -9.68 0.66
CA GLY A 26 4.68 -9.53 -0.76
C GLY A 26 4.09 -8.17 -1.15
N GLY A 27 3.87 -7.26 -0.19
CA GLY A 27 3.58 -5.84 -0.45
C GLY A 27 2.13 -5.49 -0.84
N ASP A 28 1.19 -6.44 -0.86
CA ASP A 28 -0.20 -6.16 -1.23
C ASP A 28 -1.11 -6.15 0.00
N ALA A 29 -1.57 -4.95 0.40
CA ALA A 29 -2.43 -4.76 1.57
C ALA A 29 -3.80 -5.47 1.44
N ARG A 30 -4.27 -5.73 0.21
CA ARG A 30 -5.51 -6.45 -0.05
C ARG A 30 -5.46 -7.92 0.39
N LEU A 31 -4.25 -8.48 0.54
CA LEU A 31 -4.01 -9.84 1.02
C LEU A 31 -3.95 -9.94 2.55
N MET A 32 -3.83 -8.80 3.24
CA MET A 32 -3.65 -8.75 4.69
C MET A 32 -5.02 -8.75 5.37
N ILE A 33 -5.46 -9.90 5.87
CA ILE A 33 -6.71 -10.03 6.64
C ILE A 33 -6.40 -9.96 8.13
N SER A 34 -7.21 -9.21 8.86
CA SER A 34 -7.04 -8.97 10.32
C SER A 34 -5.70 -8.30 10.65
N ASP A 35 -5.31 -7.35 9.82
CA ASP A 35 -4.05 -6.62 9.91
C ASP A 35 -4.33 -5.13 9.73
N TYR A 36 -3.84 -4.25 10.61
CA TYR A 36 -4.22 -2.85 10.55
C TYR A 36 -3.85 -2.15 9.24
N VAL A 37 -2.88 -2.65 8.47
CA VAL A 37 -2.56 -2.08 7.15
C VAL A 37 -3.68 -2.28 6.12
N GLU A 38 -4.58 -3.24 6.31
CA GLU A 38 -5.72 -3.43 5.42
C GLU A 38 -6.72 -2.26 5.46
N MET A 39 -6.79 -1.50 6.56
CA MET A 39 -7.74 -0.40 6.68
C MET A 39 -7.52 0.71 5.64
N TRP A 40 -6.31 0.89 5.12
CA TRP A 40 -6.07 1.83 4.02
C TRP A 40 -6.57 1.29 2.68
N ALA A 41 -6.53 -0.03 2.47
CA ALA A 41 -7.14 -0.65 1.30
C ALA A 41 -8.67 -0.76 1.44
N TYR A 42 -9.15 -1.04 2.65
CA TYR A 42 -10.57 -1.26 2.96
C TYR A 42 -10.98 -0.52 4.25
N PRO A 43 -11.36 0.77 4.18
CA PRO A 43 -11.69 1.57 5.36
C PRO A 43 -12.84 1.03 6.21
N GLY A 44 -13.68 0.17 5.68
CA GLY A 44 -14.70 -0.56 6.44
C GLY A 44 -14.14 -1.43 7.57
N THR A 45 -12.86 -1.77 7.55
CA THR A 45 -12.20 -2.58 8.59
C THR A 45 -11.61 -1.78 9.75
N ILE A 46 -11.64 -0.45 9.72
CA ILE A 46 -11.04 0.45 10.75
C ILE A 46 -11.47 0.09 12.17
N SER A 47 -12.74 -0.29 12.37
CA SER A 47 -13.27 -0.63 13.71
C SER A 47 -12.58 -1.82 14.38
N GLY A 48 -11.91 -2.66 13.61
CA GLY A 48 -11.16 -3.81 14.12
C GLY A 48 -9.85 -3.44 14.82
N TYR A 49 -9.42 -2.17 14.76
CA TYR A 49 -8.05 -1.78 15.15
C TYR A 49 -8.02 -0.65 16.17
N GLN A 50 -7.16 -0.84 17.18
CA GLN A 50 -6.84 0.19 18.16
C GLN A 50 -5.34 0.15 18.43
N PHE A 51 -4.60 1.17 17.99
CA PHE A 51 -3.14 1.17 18.08
C PHE A 51 -2.54 2.58 18.08
N VAL A 52 -1.29 2.65 18.51
CA VAL A 52 -0.34 3.73 18.23
C VAL A 52 0.84 3.12 17.50
N THR A 53 1.28 3.72 16.40
CA THR A 53 2.41 3.24 15.62
C THR A 53 3.31 4.37 15.16
N GLY A 54 4.60 4.09 15.05
CA GLY A 54 5.58 4.95 14.40
C GLY A 54 6.45 4.12 13.48
N GLN A 55 6.75 4.65 12.31
CA GLN A 55 7.54 3.97 11.30
C GLN A 55 8.58 4.92 10.71
N SER A 56 9.75 4.37 10.37
CA SER A 56 10.77 5.02 9.56
C SER A 56 10.92 4.24 8.26
N ASP A 57 10.82 4.94 7.13
CA ASP A 57 10.89 4.32 5.81
C ASP A 57 12.31 4.07 5.34
N SER A 58 13.30 4.73 5.95
CA SER A 58 14.71 4.41 5.78
C SER A 58 15.51 4.88 7.00
N PRO A 59 16.35 4.03 7.60
CA PRO A 59 17.25 4.47 8.67
C PRO A 59 18.33 5.48 8.18
N GLN A 60 18.44 5.69 6.87
CA GLN A 60 19.43 6.59 6.25
C GLN A 60 18.85 7.94 5.84
N SER A 61 17.53 8.09 5.74
CA SER A 61 16.86 9.36 5.47
C SER A 61 16.20 9.88 6.75
N VAL A 62 16.77 10.93 7.30
CA VAL A 62 16.16 11.66 8.42
C VAL A 62 15.01 12.48 7.86
N GLY A 63 13.76 12.03 8.10
CA GLY A 63 12.56 12.76 7.68
C GLY A 63 11.48 11.89 7.02
N ASP A 64 11.81 10.69 6.58
CA ASP A 64 10.88 9.79 5.90
C ASP A 64 10.28 8.79 6.90
N GLY A 65 9.45 9.25 7.77
CA GLY A 65 8.74 8.42 8.74
C GLY A 65 7.33 8.95 8.97
N TRP A 66 6.44 8.08 9.40
CA TRP A 66 5.09 8.44 9.76
C TRP A 66 4.73 8.00 11.17
N PHE A 67 3.73 8.65 11.74
CA PHE A 67 3.17 8.33 13.05
C PHE A 67 1.65 8.29 12.94
N GLY A 68 1.01 7.34 13.65
CA GLY A 68 -0.44 7.25 13.64
C GLY A 68 -1.02 6.66 14.91
N MET A 69 -2.27 7.01 15.17
CA MET A 69 -3.06 6.47 16.26
C MET A 69 -4.49 6.24 15.80
N VAL A 70 -5.03 5.10 16.18
CA VAL A 70 -6.45 4.74 15.99
C VAL A 70 -6.99 4.22 17.31
N ARG A 71 -8.19 4.68 17.71
CA ARG A 71 -8.84 4.28 18.96
C ARG A 71 -10.36 4.31 18.85
N ASP A 72 -11.03 3.44 19.58
CA ASP A 72 -12.47 3.45 19.77
C ASP A 72 -12.90 4.46 20.84
N PHE A 73 -13.96 5.20 20.55
CA PHE A 73 -14.63 6.15 21.43
C PHE A 73 -16.14 5.83 21.45
N ASP A 74 -16.55 4.99 22.37
CA ASP A 74 -17.96 4.57 22.56
C ASP A 74 -18.63 4.03 21.26
N GLY A 75 -17.92 3.14 20.54
CA GLY A 75 -18.44 2.51 19.31
C GLY A 75 -18.18 3.32 18.03
N THR A 76 -17.51 4.45 18.13
CA THR A 76 -16.97 5.17 16.97
C THR A 76 -15.45 5.08 17.01
N THR A 77 -14.86 4.38 16.06
CA THR A 77 -13.41 4.34 15.94
C THR A 77 -12.93 5.55 15.17
N MET A 78 -11.95 6.25 15.71
CA MET A 78 -11.35 7.44 15.11
C MET A 78 -9.83 7.36 15.15
N GLY A 79 -9.17 8.02 14.21
CA GLY A 79 -7.72 8.05 14.15
C GLY A 79 -7.18 9.23 13.36
N ALA A 80 -5.88 9.39 13.47
CA ALA A 80 -5.12 10.32 12.65
C ALA A 80 -3.72 9.77 12.39
N THR A 81 -3.17 10.09 11.21
CA THR A 81 -1.78 9.83 10.86
C THR A 81 -1.09 11.09 10.37
N ILE A 82 0.21 11.15 10.56
CA ILE A 82 1.08 12.24 10.07
C ILE A 82 2.13 11.60 9.18
N ASN A 83 2.30 12.13 7.97
CA ASN A 83 3.25 11.66 6.95
C ASN A 83 3.05 10.19 6.52
N HIS A 84 1.84 9.64 6.59
CA HIS A 84 1.56 8.31 6.06
C HIS A 84 1.41 8.38 4.53
N GLY A 85 0.41 8.45 3.86
CA GLY A 85 0.26 8.72 2.42
C GLY A 85 0.22 10.22 2.12
N ASN A 86 -0.23 10.98 3.11
CA ASN A 86 -0.37 12.43 3.10
C ASN A 86 0.30 13.07 4.31
N ASN A 87 0.46 14.39 4.30
CA ASN A 87 0.99 15.07 5.48
C ASN A 87 0.10 14.87 6.71
N LEU A 88 -1.21 14.78 6.51
CA LEU A 88 -2.17 14.51 7.58
C LEU A 88 -3.34 13.70 7.03
N GLU A 89 -3.69 12.62 7.72
CA GLU A 89 -4.88 11.82 7.43
C GLU A 89 -5.77 11.74 8.67
N PHE A 90 -7.07 11.71 8.45
CA PHE A 90 -8.09 11.46 9.47
C PHE A 90 -8.87 10.21 9.11
N LEU A 91 -9.09 9.37 10.11
CA LEU A 91 -9.81 8.12 9.98
C LEU A 91 -11.05 8.15 10.87
N VAL A 92 -12.18 7.69 10.37
CA VAL A 92 -13.41 7.55 11.16
C VAL A 92 -14.20 6.32 10.73
N HIS A 93 -14.76 5.59 11.70
CA HIS A 93 -15.66 4.45 11.50
C HIS A 93 -16.79 4.52 12.53
N PRO A 94 -17.99 5.01 12.17
CA PRO A 94 -19.12 5.16 13.09
C PRO A 94 -20.00 3.89 13.22
N GLY A 95 -19.48 2.71 12.92
CA GLY A 95 -20.11 1.41 13.16
C GLY A 95 -20.38 0.55 11.92
N SER A 96 -20.69 1.11 10.75
CA SER A 96 -21.01 0.32 9.55
C SER A 96 -20.21 0.66 8.29
N TRP A 97 -19.49 1.76 8.30
CA TRP A 97 -18.63 2.19 7.20
C TRP A 97 -17.42 2.92 7.75
N GLY A 98 -16.36 2.98 6.99
CA GLY A 98 -15.15 3.72 7.31
C GLY A 98 -14.82 4.76 6.25
N LEU A 99 -14.15 5.82 6.67
CA LEU A 99 -13.66 6.90 5.82
C LEU A 99 -12.26 7.30 6.27
N ILE A 100 -11.37 7.41 5.32
CA ILE A 100 -10.04 8.02 5.48
C ILE A 100 -10.01 9.25 4.59
N VAL A 101 -9.61 10.38 5.14
CA VAL A 101 -9.45 11.64 4.41
C VAL A 101 -8.04 12.15 4.64
N GLY A 102 -7.31 12.34 3.56
CA GLY A 102 -5.95 12.83 3.55
C GLY A 102 -5.82 14.22 2.94
N VAL A 103 -4.89 15.00 3.47
CA VAL A 103 -4.51 16.29 2.91
C VAL A 103 -3.00 16.40 2.81
N THR A 104 -2.52 16.85 1.66
CA THR A 104 -1.11 17.11 1.42
C THR A 104 -0.91 18.59 1.14
N TYR A 105 0.04 19.20 1.85
CA TYR A 105 0.51 20.53 1.57
C TYR A 105 2.00 20.59 1.84
N ASP A 106 2.77 20.85 0.79
CA ASP A 106 4.20 21.11 0.89
C ASP A 106 4.56 22.33 0.06
N LYS A 107 5.52 23.10 0.54
CA LYS A 107 6.06 24.26 -0.16
C LYS A 107 7.56 24.32 0.02
N THR A 108 8.27 24.13 -1.08
CA THR A 108 9.74 24.24 -1.13
C THR A 108 10.14 25.42 -1.99
N THR A 109 11.05 26.25 -1.47
CA THR A 109 11.70 27.33 -2.23
C THR A 109 13.03 26.80 -2.75
N VAL A 110 13.14 26.63 -4.06
CA VAL A 110 14.33 26.06 -4.69
C VAL A 110 15.41 27.12 -4.85
N ASP A 111 15.02 28.33 -5.25
CA ASP A 111 15.91 29.49 -5.38
C ASP A 111 15.11 30.79 -5.11
N SER A 112 15.73 31.96 -5.28
CA SER A 112 15.11 33.25 -4.97
C SER A 112 13.86 33.60 -5.81
N VAL A 113 13.60 32.86 -6.89
CA VAL A 113 12.49 33.13 -7.83
C VAL A 113 11.61 31.92 -8.12
N THR A 114 12.05 30.71 -7.73
CA THR A 114 11.32 29.45 -8.01
C THR A 114 10.76 28.85 -6.72
N ASN A 115 9.46 28.66 -6.68
CA ASN A 115 8.76 27.96 -5.61
C ASN A 115 8.05 26.73 -6.17
N VAL A 116 8.17 25.60 -5.48
CA VAL A 116 7.40 24.39 -5.76
C VAL A 116 6.38 24.21 -4.64
N LYS A 117 5.12 24.07 -5.01
CA LYS A 117 4.01 23.84 -4.09
C LYS A 117 3.28 22.56 -4.48
N THR A 118 3.20 21.62 -3.55
CA THR A 118 2.37 20.43 -3.69
C THR A 118 1.11 20.60 -2.85
N THR A 119 -0.05 20.32 -3.42
CA THR A 119 -1.34 20.28 -2.74
C THR A 119 -2.07 19.03 -3.16
N GLY A 120 -2.62 18.30 -2.21
CA GLY A 120 -3.35 17.08 -2.46
C GLY A 120 -4.51 16.91 -1.49
N PHE A 121 -5.49 16.17 -1.93
CA PHE A 121 -6.63 15.70 -1.16
C PHE A 121 -6.97 14.30 -1.63
N ASP A 122 -7.17 13.38 -0.72
CA ASP A 122 -7.74 12.07 -1.00
C ASP A 122 -8.82 11.71 0.02
N ALA A 123 -9.74 10.90 -0.43
CA ALA A 123 -10.77 10.31 0.40
C ALA A 123 -10.98 8.85 -0.01
N ASN A 124 -10.91 7.95 0.92
CA ASN A 124 -11.18 6.53 0.72
C ASN A 124 -12.29 6.10 1.66
N TRP A 125 -13.41 5.68 1.10
CA TRP A 125 -14.59 5.20 1.81
C TRP A 125 -14.70 3.69 1.66
N GLY A 126 -15.12 2.99 2.70
CA GLY A 126 -15.31 1.55 2.65
C GLY A 126 -16.43 1.08 3.57
N THR A 127 -17.01 -0.04 3.20
CA THR A 127 -18.06 -0.72 3.97
C THR A 127 -18.04 -2.22 3.68
N ASP A 128 -18.68 -2.98 4.54
CA ASP A 128 -18.97 -4.38 4.28
C ASP A 128 -20.20 -4.52 3.38
N VAL A 129 -20.11 -5.41 2.40
CA VAL A 129 -21.18 -5.72 1.44
C VAL A 129 -21.25 -7.24 1.20
N GLY A 130 -22.41 -7.76 0.87
CA GLY A 130 -22.62 -9.20 0.65
C GLY A 130 -22.44 -9.64 -0.81
N LEU A 131 -21.32 -9.27 -1.48
CA LEU A 131 -21.12 -9.63 -2.89
C LEU A 131 -20.54 -11.04 -3.11
N PHE A 132 -19.63 -11.48 -2.24
CA PHE A 132 -18.97 -12.79 -2.34
C PHE A 132 -19.21 -13.62 -1.08
N GLY A 133 -20.48 -13.98 -0.81
CA GLY A 133 -20.90 -14.65 0.40
C GLY A 133 -21.56 -13.69 1.40
N ASP A 134 -21.47 -14.00 2.69
CA ASP A 134 -22.14 -13.21 3.73
C ASP A 134 -21.45 -11.85 3.96
N TYR A 135 -20.14 -11.76 3.68
CA TYR A 135 -19.33 -10.58 3.92
C TYR A 135 -18.33 -10.35 2.78
N SER A 136 -18.16 -9.10 2.39
CA SER A 136 -17.15 -8.67 1.42
C SER A 136 -16.80 -7.22 1.70
N ASP A 137 -15.49 -6.91 1.74
CA ASP A 137 -15.02 -5.54 1.91
C ASP A 137 -15.11 -4.80 0.57
N LEU A 138 -15.79 -3.66 0.56
CA LEU A 138 -15.83 -2.70 -0.54
C LEU A 138 -15.07 -1.44 -0.17
N ALA A 139 -14.25 -0.94 -1.06
CA ALA A 139 -13.61 0.36 -0.97
C ALA A 139 -13.83 1.18 -2.23
N ILE A 140 -14.02 2.50 -2.08
CA ILE A 140 -14.09 3.47 -3.16
C ILE A 140 -13.19 4.64 -2.78
N GLY A 141 -12.21 4.93 -3.62
CA GLY A 141 -11.23 5.97 -3.43
C GLY A 141 -11.37 7.12 -4.43
N PHE A 142 -11.05 8.31 -3.97
CA PHE A 142 -10.91 9.51 -4.77
C PHE A 142 -9.64 10.23 -4.35
N GLY A 143 -8.82 10.65 -5.30
CA GLY A 143 -7.60 11.41 -5.03
C GLY A 143 -7.45 12.56 -6.01
N TYR A 144 -6.95 13.68 -5.53
CA TYR A 144 -6.50 14.81 -6.34
C TYR A 144 -5.17 15.30 -5.82
N ASN A 145 -4.19 15.43 -6.69
CA ASN A 145 -2.88 15.99 -6.37
C ASN A 145 -2.48 17.02 -7.42
N LYS A 146 -1.85 18.10 -7.01
CA LYS A 146 -1.30 19.13 -7.89
C LYS A 146 0.08 19.55 -7.42
N VAL A 147 1.04 19.52 -8.31
CA VAL A 147 2.37 20.10 -8.13
C VAL A 147 2.45 21.37 -8.97
N ALA A 148 2.60 22.52 -8.34
CA ALA A 148 2.71 23.81 -9.01
C ALA A 148 4.12 24.38 -8.82
N THR A 149 4.84 24.55 -9.92
CA THR A 149 6.13 25.27 -9.96
C THR A 149 5.86 26.70 -10.43
N THR A 150 6.13 27.68 -9.56
CA THR A 150 5.93 29.09 -9.86
C THR A 150 7.29 29.75 -10.07
N MET A 151 7.48 30.31 -11.26
CA MET A 151 8.67 31.08 -11.61
C MET A 151 8.22 32.41 -12.20
N SER A 152 8.59 33.53 -11.57
CA SER A 152 8.30 34.90 -12.08
C SER A 152 6.80 35.11 -12.42
N ASP A 153 5.90 34.73 -11.50
CA ASP A 153 4.43 34.84 -11.64
C ASP A 153 3.74 33.86 -12.61
N VAL A 154 4.49 33.01 -13.31
CA VAL A 154 3.93 31.91 -14.10
C VAL A 154 3.92 30.63 -13.25
N SER A 155 2.78 29.98 -13.16
CA SER A 155 2.62 28.72 -12.45
C SER A 155 2.33 27.61 -13.44
N THR A 156 3.20 26.59 -13.42
CA THR A 156 3.11 25.41 -14.28
C THR A 156 3.16 24.14 -13.46
N GLY A 157 2.73 23.04 -13.99
CA GLY A 157 3.00 21.73 -13.38
C GLY A 157 1.86 20.73 -13.49
N PRO A 158 2.14 19.46 -13.12
CA PRO A 158 1.18 18.38 -13.26
C PRO A 158 0.08 18.42 -12.20
N SER A 159 -1.07 17.86 -12.58
CA SER A 159 -2.14 17.51 -11.66
C SER A 159 -2.68 16.13 -11.98
N ASP A 160 -2.99 15.35 -10.93
CA ASP A 160 -3.53 14.02 -11.01
C ASP A 160 -4.92 13.97 -10.38
N LEU A 161 -5.84 13.30 -11.07
CA LEU A 161 -7.14 12.91 -10.54
C LEU A 161 -7.24 11.39 -10.58
N THR A 162 -7.45 10.77 -9.44
CA THR A 162 -7.58 9.31 -9.34
C THR A 162 -8.94 8.94 -8.77
N VAL A 163 -9.60 7.96 -9.36
CA VAL A 163 -10.80 7.33 -8.83
C VAL A 163 -10.61 5.82 -8.89
N GLY A 164 -10.81 5.14 -7.77
CA GLY A 164 -10.63 3.70 -7.68
C GLY A 164 -11.76 3.02 -6.93
N ALA A 165 -11.97 1.75 -7.23
CA ALA A 165 -12.85 0.88 -6.48
C ALA A 165 -12.22 -0.49 -6.34
N SER A 166 -12.35 -1.10 -5.16
CA SER A 166 -11.87 -2.44 -4.89
C SER A 166 -12.89 -3.22 -4.06
N VAL A 167 -13.02 -4.50 -4.34
CA VAL A 167 -13.83 -5.42 -3.55
C VAL A 167 -13.03 -6.68 -3.25
N ARG A 168 -13.14 -7.16 -2.00
CA ARG A 168 -12.48 -8.38 -1.51
C ARG A 168 -13.51 -9.26 -0.81
N GLY A 169 -13.58 -10.55 -1.18
CA GLY A 169 -14.35 -11.54 -0.42
C GLY A 169 -13.66 -11.93 0.88
N HIS A 170 -14.43 -12.48 1.81
CA HIS A 170 -13.87 -13.04 3.05
C HIS A 170 -13.39 -14.49 2.87
N GLN A 171 -12.47 -14.90 3.71
CA GLN A 171 -11.72 -16.15 3.63
C GLN A 171 -12.53 -17.42 3.79
N ASP A 172 -13.77 -17.36 4.31
CA ASP A 172 -14.60 -18.53 4.59
C ASP A 172 -15.28 -19.13 3.36
N SER A 173 -15.13 -18.50 2.19
CA SER A 173 -15.99 -18.77 1.03
C SER A 173 -15.58 -20.00 0.22
N PHE A 174 -14.28 -20.32 0.04
CA PHE A 174 -13.84 -21.44 -0.81
C PHE A 174 -12.37 -21.81 -0.59
N PHE A 175 -12.09 -22.94 0.06
CA PHE A 175 -10.73 -23.41 0.37
C PHE A 175 -9.82 -22.38 1.04
N ASN A 176 -10.38 -21.50 1.87
CA ASN A 176 -9.68 -20.34 2.45
C ASN A 176 -9.13 -19.35 1.39
N LEU A 177 -9.61 -19.42 0.17
CA LEU A 177 -9.34 -18.43 -0.87
C LEU A 177 -10.40 -17.33 -0.83
N PHE A 178 -9.99 -16.10 -1.12
CA PHE A 178 -10.89 -14.97 -1.25
C PHE A 178 -10.64 -14.23 -2.57
N PRO A 179 -11.70 -13.89 -3.32
CA PRO A 179 -11.57 -13.12 -4.54
C PRO A 179 -11.22 -11.66 -4.25
N ILE A 180 -10.48 -11.04 -5.17
CA ILE A 180 -10.13 -9.62 -5.16
C ILE A 180 -10.38 -9.08 -6.56
N ILE A 181 -11.11 -7.97 -6.66
CA ILE A 181 -11.34 -7.24 -7.90
C ILE A 181 -11.08 -5.76 -7.62
N SER A 182 -10.32 -5.10 -8.47
CA SER A 182 -10.15 -3.64 -8.40
C SER A 182 -10.14 -3.02 -9.78
N ALA A 183 -10.57 -1.76 -9.83
CA ALA A 183 -10.52 -0.92 -11.01
C ALA A 183 -10.13 0.49 -10.60
N ASP A 184 -9.20 1.09 -11.32
CA ASP A 184 -8.67 2.41 -11.07
C ASP A 184 -8.65 3.22 -12.36
N LEU A 185 -9.00 4.51 -12.26
CA LEU A 185 -8.89 5.50 -13.31
C LEU A 185 -8.01 6.64 -12.81
N THR A 186 -6.93 6.91 -13.49
CA THR A 186 -6.06 8.06 -13.22
C THR A 186 -6.01 8.98 -14.43
N MET A 187 -6.27 10.27 -14.21
CA MET A 187 -6.11 11.32 -15.20
C MET A 187 -4.98 12.24 -14.78
N HIS A 188 -3.92 12.25 -15.57
CA HIS A 188 -2.77 13.12 -15.40
C HIS A 188 -2.86 14.27 -16.41
N THR A 189 -2.70 15.51 -15.94
CA THR A 189 -2.71 16.70 -16.80
C THR A 189 -1.47 17.53 -16.50
N VAL A 190 -0.73 17.89 -17.52
CA VAL A 190 0.42 18.80 -17.41
C VAL A 190 0.02 20.17 -17.98
N ASP A 191 0.10 21.19 -17.12
CA ASP A 191 -0.16 22.59 -17.48
C ASP A 191 1.19 23.28 -17.75
N ASP A 192 1.42 23.72 -18.96
CA ASP A 192 2.63 24.45 -19.36
C ASP A 192 2.60 25.95 -18.97
N GLY A 193 1.46 26.43 -18.49
CA GLY A 193 1.29 27.82 -18.01
C GLY A 193 1.28 28.89 -19.10
N ILE A 194 1.34 28.52 -20.38
CA ILE A 194 1.44 29.44 -21.51
C ILE A 194 0.15 29.44 -22.31
N ASP A 195 -0.39 28.27 -22.64
CA ASP A 195 -1.61 28.14 -23.44
C ASP A 195 -2.42 26.93 -22.94
N SER A 196 -3.68 27.16 -22.54
CA SER A 196 -4.58 26.09 -22.10
C SER A 196 -4.92 25.04 -23.18
N THR A 197 -4.61 25.35 -24.44
CA THR A 197 -4.78 24.41 -25.57
C THR A 197 -3.57 23.49 -25.75
N ALA A 198 -2.46 23.78 -25.08
CA ALA A 198 -1.21 23.01 -25.12
C ALA A 198 -1.07 21.99 -23.97
N ASN A 199 -2.09 21.87 -23.12
CA ASN A 199 -2.04 20.92 -22.00
C ASN A 199 -2.02 19.48 -22.48
N GLU A 200 -1.02 18.74 -22.02
CA GLU A 200 -0.94 17.29 -22.24
C GLU A 200 -1.81 16.56 -21.19
N LYS A 201 -2.51 15.55 -21.66
CA LYS A 201 -3.33 14.69 -20.80
C LYS A 201 -2.98 13.23 -21.03
N THR A 202 -2.82 12.51 -19.96
CA THR A 202 -2.71 11.06 -19.94
C THR A 202 -3.87 10.50 -19.12
N THR A 203 -4.54 9.49 -19.67
CA THR A 203 -5.57 8.75 -18.96
C THR A 203 -5.13 7.31 -18.84
N ASP A 204 -5.01 6.82 -17.63
CA ASP A 204 -4.71 5.41 -17.31
C ASP A 204 -5.93 4.74 -16.68
N ILE A 205 -6.35 3.62 -17.26
CA ILE A 205 -7.41 2.75 -16.73
C ILE A 205 -6.77 1.42 -16.37
N ALA A 206 -6.82 1.03 -15.12
CA ALA A 206 -6.30 -0.22 -14.64
C ALA A 206 -7.41 -1.11 -14.08
N PHE A 207 -7.29 -2.40 -14.30
CA PHE A 207 -8.18 -3.43 -13.77
C PHE A 207 -7.36 -4.62 -13.27
N ASP A 208 -7.63 -5.08 -12.04
CA ASP A 208 -7.04 -6.27 -11.45
C ASP A 208 -8.13 -7.26 -11.04
N LEU A 209 -7.91 -8.52 -11.37
CA LEU A 209 -8.68 -9.66 -10.90
C LEU A 209 -7.75 -10.68 -10.27
N GLY A 210 -8.08 -11.16 -9.07
CA GLY A 210 -7.23 -12.13 -8.40
C GLY A 210 -7.91 -12.92 -7.31
N ALA A 211 -7.11 -13.76 -6.68
CA ALA A 211 -7.49 -14.51 -5.50
C ALA A 211 -6.36 -14.44 -4.48
N GLY A 212 -6.75 -14.20 -3.22
CA GLY A 212 -5.85 -14.17 -2.07
C GLY A 212 -6.02 -15.38 -1.17
N TYR A 213 -4.98 -15.66 -0.40
CA TYR A 213 -4.93 -16.63 0.68
C TYR A 213 -4.16 -16.02 1.85
N ASN A 214 -4.73 -16.03 3.05
CA ASN A 214 -4.07 -15.58 4.27
C ASN A 214 -4.49 -16.48 5.43
N HIS A 215 -3.67 -17.45 5.79
CA HIS A 215 -4.06 -18.45 6.76
C HIS A 215 -2.90 -18.99 7.59
N MET A 216 -3.21 -19.36 8.83
CA MET A 216 -2.29 -20.09 9.69
C MET A 216 -2.19 -21.55 9.26
N ILE A 217 -1.13 -21.89 8.55
CA ILE A 217 -0.85 -23.28 8.10
C ILE A 217 -0.29 -24.17 9.20
N ALA A 218 0.21 -23.57 10.28
CA ALA A 218 0.65 -24.24 11.50
C ALA A 218 0.49 -23.29 12.70
N PRO A 219 0.55 -23.74 13.97
CA PRO A 219 0.31 -22.91 15.14
C PRO A 219 1.15 -21.64 15.28
N LYS A 220 2.23 -21.54 14.52
CA LYS A 220 3.17 -20.40 14.55
C LYS A 220 3.61 -19.95 13.16
N THR A 221 2.92 -20.41 12.12
CA THR A 221 3.28 -20.17 10.73
C THR A 221 2.09 -19.65 9.97
N CYS A 222 2.15 -18.40 9.51
CA CYS A 222 1.17 -17.79 8.63
C CYS A 222 1.70 -17.81 7.19
N LEU A 223 0.85 -18.15 6.25
CA LEU A 223 1.09 -18.06 4.81
C LEU A 223 0.14 -17.03 4.20
N VAL A 224 0.71 -16.06 3.50
CA VAL A 224 -0.01 -15.07 2.71
C VAL A 224 0.36 -15.28 1.25
N MET A 225 -0.62 -15.36 0.35
CA MET A 225 -0.38 -15.51 -1.09
C MET A 225 -1.46 -14.80 -1.89
N GLY A 226 -1.12 -14.33 -3.09
CA GLY A 226 -2.04 -13.79 -4.06
C GLY A 226 -1.62 -14.15 -5.48
N VAL A 227 -2.61 -14.40 -6.33
CA VAL A 227 -2.43 -14.58 -7.77
C VAL A 227 -3.40 -13.64 -8.47
N PHE A 228 -2.87 -12.83 -9.37
CA PHE A 228 -3.62 -11.78 -10.05
C PHE A 228 -3.38 -11.82 -11.56
N ALA A 229 -4.37 -11.33 -12.29
CA ALA A 229 -4.27 -10.90 -13.67
C ALA A 229 -4.69 -9.43 -13.74
N GLY A 230 -3.91 -8.60 -14.41
CA GLY A 230 -4.14 -7.18 -14.53
C GLY A 230 -4.10 -6.72 -15.98
N LEU A 231 -4.86 -5.65 -16.26
CA LEU A 231 -4.85 -4.93 -17.52
C LEU A 231 -4.74 -3.45 -17.19
N SER A 232 -3.83 -2.73 -17.83
CA SER A 232 -3.87 -1.27 -17.86
C SER A 232 -3.76 -0.75 -19.27
N ASP A 233 -4.46 0.33 -19.54
CA ASP A 233 -4.47 1.04 -20.82
C ASP A 233 -4.23 2.52 -20.56
N GLU A 234 -3.15 3.04 -21.11
CA GLU A 234 -2.72 4.43 -20.99
C GLU A 234 -2.87 5.13 -22.33
N THR A 235 -3.69 6.18 -22.35
CA THR A 235 -4.02 6.97 -23.55
C THR A 235 -3.48 8.37 -23.41
N TYR A 236 -2.83 8.87 -24.44
CA TYR A 236 -2.27 10.21 -24.51
C TYR A 236 -3.14 11.13 -25.36
N SER A 237 -3.24 12.40 -24.95
CA SER A 237 -3.91 13.45 -25.73
C SER A 237 -3.28 14.82 -25.48
N GLY A 238 -3.26 15.66 -26.50
CA GLY A 238 -2.63 16.98 -26.46
C GLY A 238 -1.58 17.14 -27.57
N PRO A 239 -0.94 18.30 -27.69
CA PRO A 239 -0.09 18.64 -28.84
C PRO A 239 1.09 17.69 -29.06
N MET A 240 1.69 17.15 -27.99
CA MET A 240 2.70 16.10 -28.09
C MET A 240 2.10 14.69 -27.99
N GLY A 241 0.92 14.56 -27.38
CA GLY A 241 0.25 13.29 -27.20
C GLY A 241 -0.42 12.74 -28.47
N ASP A 242 -0.72 13.59 -29.45
CA ASP A 242 -1.25 13.17 -30.76
C ASP A 242 -0.22 12.36 -31.58
N ASP A 243 1.07 12.50 -31.25
CA ASP A 243 2.17 11.72 -31.84
C ASP A 243 2.59 10.51 -30.95
N MET A 244 1.96 10.32 -29.78
CA MET A 244 2.28 9.22 -28.86
C MET A 244 1.23 8.11 -28.99
N ASP A 245 1.71 6.90 -29.26
CA ASP A 245 0.85 5.73 -29.28
C ASP A 245 0.36 5.38 -27.86
N SER A 246 -0.91 4.99 -27.75
CA SER A 246 -1.43 4.42 -26.51
C SER A 246 -0.65 3.18 -26.08
N GLN A 247 -0.56 2.97 -24.76
CA GLN A 247 0.17 1.86 -24.16
C GLN A 247 -0.79 0.92 -23.45
N MET A 248 -0.72 -0.35 -23.77
CA MET A 248 -1.47 -1.39 -23.08
C MET A 248 -0.52 -2.36 -22.38
N ASN A 249 -0.76 -2.60 -21.09
CA ASN A 249 -0.04 -3.60 -20.31
C ASN A 249 -1.00 -4.71 -19.89
N VAL A 250 -0.62 -5.94 -20.14
CA VAL A 250 -1.29 -7.13 -19.62
C VAL A 250 -0.33 -7.84 -18.68
N THR A 251 -0.68 -7.88 -17.40
CA THR A 251 0.09 -8.56 -16.36
C THR A 251 -0.54 -9.92 -16.06
N ILE A 252 0.13 -11.01 -16.41
CA ILE A 252 -0.38 -12.36 -16.15
C ILE A 252 0.72 -13.41 -16.17
N PRO A 253 0.91 -14.20 -15.11
CA PRO A 253 0.39 -13.95 -13.77
C PRO A 253 1.22 -12.91 -13.01
N ARG A 254 0.58 -12.21 -12.04
CA ARG A 254 1.27 -11.60 -10.91
C ARG A 254 1.06 -12.51 -9.71
N ILE A 255 2.13 -13.04 -9.16
CA ILE A 255 2.13 -13.92 -7.98
C ILE A 255 2.89 -13.19 -6.90
N THR A 256 2.29 -13.03 -5.74
CA THR A 256 2.92 -12.42 -4.58
C THR A 256 2.61 -13.21 -3.34
N GLY A 257 3.47 -13.16 -2.34
CA GLY A 257 3.19 -13.78 -1.06
C GLY A 257 4.42 -13.96 -0.20
N GLY A 258 4.18 -14.46 1.01
CA GLY A 258 5.24 -14.70 1.97
C GLY A 258 4.79 -15.59 3.11
N VAL A 259 5.78 -15.99 3.88
CA VAL A 259 5.60 -16.80 5.10
C VAL A 259 6.10 -16.00 6.29
N GLU A 260 5.33 -16.06 7.37
CA GLU A 260 5.70 -15.54 8.68
C GLU A 260 5.81 -16.69 9.65
N GLN A 261 6.94 -16.79 10.34
CA GLN A 261 7.22 -17.83 11.32
C GLN A 261 7.61 -17.23 12.66
N MET A 262 6.82 -17.50 13.71
CA MET A 262 7.18 -17.14 15.07
C MET A 262 8.16 -18.17 15.65
N ILE A 263 9.32 -17.70 16.12
CA ILE A 263 10.36 -18.48 16.77
C ILE A 263 10.34 -18.18 18.27
N GLY A 264 10.13 -19.21 19.05
CA GLY A 264 9.99 -19.05 20.50
C GLY A 264 8.70 -18.30 20.87
N LYS A 265 8.82 -17.23 21.68
CA LYS A 265 7.70 -16.43 22.18
C LYS A 265 7.70 -14.98 21.70
N PHE A 266 8.83 -14.50 21.20
CA PHE A 266 9.04 -13.08 20.94
C PHE A 266 9.54 -12.78 19.53
N PHE A 267 10.21 -13.73 18.88
CA PHE A 267 10.90 -13.48 17.62
C PHE A 267 10.09 -13.96 16.44
N VAL A 268 10.03 -13.14 15.38
CA VAL A 268 9.33 -13.45 14.15
C VAL A 268 10.29 -13.33 12.97
N LEU A 269 10.32 -14.34 12.10
CA LEU A 269 11.01 -14.29 10.82
C LEU A 269 9.98 -14.23 9.71
N ARG A 270 10.31 -13.48 8.65
CA ARG A 270 9.49 -13.34 7.45
C ARG A 270 10.33 -13.46 6.20
N ALA A 271 9.74 -14.08 5.19
CA ALA A 271 10.28 -14.14 3.85
C ALA A 271 9.13 -14.08 2.85
N GLY A 272 9.28 -13.26 1.83
CA GLY A 272 8.29 -13.11 0.77
C GLY A 272 8.94 -12.97 -0.59
N ALA A 273 8.12 -13.12 -1.61
CA ALA A 273 8.52 -12.96 -3.00
C ALA A 273 7.35 -12.44 -3.83
N THR A 274 7.68 -11.70 -4.87
CA THR A 274 6.74 -11.26 -5.90
C THR A 274 7.33 -11.58 -7.26
N SER A 275 6.50 -12.13 -8.14
CA SER A 275 6.83 -12.35 -9.56
C SER A 275 5.70 -11.81 -10.41
N ASN A 276 6.01 -11.03 -11.41
CA ASN A 276 5.05 -10.55 -12.38
C ASN A 276 5.58 -10.71 -13.80
N SER A 277 4.71 -11.19 -14.70
CA SER A 277 4.97 -11.26 -16.12
C SER A 277 4.09 -10.24 -16.82
N VAL A 278 4.72 -9.30 -17.51
CA VAL A 278 4.04 -8.17 -18.16
C VAL A 278 4.27 -8.26 -19.67
N TYR A 279 3.18 -8.29 -20.41
CA TYR A 279 3.17 -8.03 -21.84
C TYR A 279 2.82 -6.55 -22.03
N HIS A 280 3.72 -5.83 -22.67
CA HIS A 280 3.59 -4.41 -22.99
C HIS A 280 3.42 -4.25 -24.48
N LYS A 281 2.42 -3.44 -24.89
CA LYS A 281 2.16 -3.07 -26.28
C LYS A 281 2.10 -1.55 -26.38
N GLN A 282 2.87 -0.97 -27.32
CA GLN A 282 2.85 0.44 -27.64
C GLN A 282 2.95 0.60 -29.16
N GLY A 283 1.92 1.13 -29.82
CA GLY A 283 1.82 1.18 -31.28
C GLY A 283 2.04 -0.18 -31.92
N ASP A 284 2.98 -0.27 -32.85
CA ASP A 284 3.38 -1.52 -33.50
C ASP A 284 4.41 -2.34 -32.70
N GLY A 285 4.96 -1.77 -31.62
CA GLY A 285 5.95 -2.42 -30.75
C GLY A 285 5.29 -3.25 -29.67
N ASN A 286 5.92 -4.39 -29.36
CA ASN A 286 5.55 -5.20 -28.20
C ASN A 286 6.77 -5.73 -27.48
N SER A 287 6.64 -5.94 -26.19
CA SER A 287 7.68 -6.56 -25.37
C SER A 287 7.07 -7.42 -24.27
N PHE A 288 7.84 -8.36 -23.78
CA PHE A 288 7.47 -9.19 -22.65
C PHE A 288 8.60 -9.14 -21.62
N ALA A 289 8.26 -8.91 -20.36
CA ALA A 289 9.20 -8.89 -19.26
C ALA A 289 8.67 -9.70 -18.09
N THR A 290 9.56 -10.38 -17.38
CA THR A 290 9.26 -11.02 -16.10
C THR A 290 10.17 -10.42 -15.04
N ASN A 291 9.56 -9.92 -13.97
CA ASN A 291 10.26 -9.38 -12.83
C ASN A 291 10.08 -10.31 -11.63
N PHE A 292 11.12 -10.44 -10.85
CA PHE A 292 11.11 -11.23 -9.62
C PHE A 292 11.81 -10.44 -8.51
N SER A 293 11.19 -10.38 -7.33
CA SER A 293 11.78 -9.76 -6.14
C SER A 293 11.56 -10.64 -4.92
N THR A 294 12.48 -10.55 -3.97
CA THR A 294 12.40 -11.21 -2.66
C THR A 294 12.52 -10.20 -1.56
N ASN A 295 11.79 -10.43 -0.47
CA ASN A 295 11.80 -9.59 0.70
C ASN A 295 12.00 -10.44 1.95
N PHE A 296 12.77 -9.91 2.89
CA PHE A 296 13.03 -10.55 4.17
C PHE A 296 12.76 -9.58 5.30
N GLY A 297 12.33 -10.09 6.44
CA GLY A 297 12.06 -9.27 7.61
C GLY A 297 12.18 -10.03 8.91
N ILE A 298 12.34 -9.24 9.96
CA ILE A 298 12.36 -9.71 11.33
C ILE A 298 11.33 -8.92 12.14
N GLY A 299 10.78 -9.55 13.16
CA GLY A 299 9.89 -8.91 14.12
C GLY A 299 10.22 -9.33 15.53
N LEU A 300 9.90 -8.43 16.46
CA LEU A 300 9.85 -8.70 17.90
C LEU A 300 8.43 -8.43 18.38
N LYS A 301 7.85 -9.39 19.10
CA LYS A 301 6.51 -9.28 19.65
C LYS A 301 6.54 -9.53 21.14
N TRP A 302 6.07 -8.57 21.92
CA TRP A 302 5.99 -8.67 23.37
C TRP A 302 4.65 -8.11 23.85
N ASP A 303 3.73 -8.99 24.26
CA ASP A 303 2.37 -8.64 24.65
C ASP A 303 1.69 -7.77 23.58
N ASN A 304 1.39 -6.53 23.92
CA ASN A 304 0.74 -5.54 23.05
C ASN A 304 1.73 -4.71 22.20
N PHE A 305 3.04 -4.98 22.34
CA PHE A 305 4.08 -4.24 21.62
C PHE A 305 4.69 -5.10 20.51
N THR A 306 4.82 -4.52 19.32
CA THR A 306 5.49 -5.16 18.18
C THR A 306 6.49 -4.21 17.57
N MET A 307 7.67 -4.73 17.24
CA MET A 307 8.63 -4.06 16.35
C MET A 307 8.84 -4.92 15.12
N ASP A 308 8.83 -4.31 13.96
CA ASP A 308 9.04 -4.98 12.67
C ASP A 308 10.10 -4.24 11.88
N ALA A 309 10.96 -4.99 11.19
CA ALA A 309 11.96 -4.43 10.30
C ALA A 309 12.06 -5.24 9.01
N THR A 310 12.26 -4.55 7.88
CA THR A 310 12.73 -5.18 6.64
C THR A 310 14.25 -5.33 6.69
N ILE A 311 14.75 -6.42 6.13
CA ILE A 311 16.18 -6.60 5.89
C ILE A 311 16.49 -6.11 4.49
N ASN A 312 17.48 -5.24 4.35
CA ASN A 312 17.90 -4.71 3.06
C ASN A 312 18.48 -5.82 2.18
N GLU A 313 17.94 -6.02 0.99
CA GLU A 313 18.41 -7.02 0.04
C GLU A 313 19.90 -6.81 -0.34
N GLY A 314 20.31 -5.56 -0.52
CA GLY A 314 21.71 -5.23 -0.80
C GLY A 314 22.66 -5.69 0.31
N PHE A 315 22.23 -5.67 1.57
CA PHE A 315 23.01 -6.21 2.68
C PHE A 315 23.13 -7.74 2.60
N LEU A 316 22.06 -8.44 2.22
CA LEU A 316 22.07 -9.90 2.10
C LEU A 316 22.99 -10.39 0.99
N HIS A 317 23.05 -9.66 -0.13
CA HIS A 317 23.86 -10.04 -1.29
C HIS A 317 25.32 -9.58 -1.20
N ALA A 318 25.55 -8.37 -0.68
CA ALA A 318 26.89 -7.77 -0.60
C ALA A 318 27.63 -8.01 0.73
N GLY A 319 26.88 -8.45 1.77
CA GLY A 319 27.41 -8.64 3.12
C GLY A 319 27.68 -7.29 3.85
N PRO A 320 28.05 -7.35 5.13
CA PRO A 320 28.33 -6.16 5.92
C PRO A 320 29.63 -5.48 5.50
N TYR A 321 29.66 -4.16 5.58
CA TYR A 321 30.81 -3.31 5.22
C TYR A 321 32.14 -3.75 5.91
N ILE A 322 32.05 -4.25 7.15
CA ILE A 322 33.21 -4.70 7.95
C ILE A 322 33.97 -5.86 7.27
N VAL A 323 33.30 -6.66 6.43
CA VAL A 323 33.92 -7.78 5.70
C VAL A 323 34.04 -7.52 4.20
N GLY A 324 34.08 -6.24 3.79
CA GLY A 324 34.28 -5.83 2.39
C GLY A 324 32.98 -5.70 1.59
N GLY A 325 31.81 -5.70 2.23
CA GLY A 325 30.51 -5.46 1.60
C GLY A 325 30.28 -3.98 1.26
N GLN A 326 29.12 -3.68 0.70
CA GLN A 326 28.70 -2.30 0.41
C GLN A 326 28.21 -1.58 1.68
N SER A 327 28.19 -0.24 1.66
CA SER A 327 27.76 0.62 2.76
C SER A 327 26.22 0.64 2.95
N ASN A 328 25.51 -0.41 2.58
CA ASN A 328 24.06 -0.53 2.76
C ASN A 328 23.74 -0.87 4.21
N GLY A 329 22.78 -0.15 4.80
CA GLY A 329 22.29 -0.46 6.14
C GLY A 329 21.67 -1.85 6.21
N PHE A 330 21.74 -2.50 7.37
CA PHE A 330 21.12 -3.81 7.60
C PHE A 330 19.58 -3.76 7.48
N MET A 331 18.96 -2.72 8.02
CA MET A 331 17.51 -2.51 7.97
C MET A 331 17.13 -1.52 6.88
N GLY A 332 16.10 -1.85 6.11
CA GLY A 332 15.49 -0.94 5.14
C GLY A 332 14.39 -0.08 5.75
N GLN A 333 13.51 -0.68 6.54
CA GLN A 333 12.38 -0.02 7.21
C GLN A 333 12.26 -0.54 8.63
N LEU A 334 11.75 0.28 9.54
CA LEU A 334 11.52 -0.06 10.94
C LEU A 334 10.18 0.51 11.38
N ALA A 335 9.35 -0.29 12.03
CA ALA A 335 8.12 0.15 12.68
C ALA A 335 8.04 -0.34 14.11
N ALA A 336 7.38 0.43 14.97
CA ALA A 336 7.03 0.07 16.33
C ALA A 336 5.54 0.37 16.55
N THR A 337 4.78 -0.63 16.99
CA THR A 337 3.34 -0.55 17.19
C THR A 337 2.96 -1.02 18.57
N TYR A 338 2.11 -0.27 19.25
CA TYR A 338 1.45 -0.66 20.49
C TYR A 338 -0.06 -0.76 20.26
N THR A 339 -0.64 -1.93 20.57
CA THR A 339 -2.07 -2.20 20.46
C THR A 339 -2.72 -2.05 21.83
N PHE A 340 -3.89 -1.40 21.91
CA PHE A 340 -4.61 -1.16 23.17
C PHE A 340 -5.51 -2.33 23.56
#